data_43845bd6c04ca225bdeb181f7e7d5fdd
#
_entry.id   43845bd6c04ca225bdeb181f7e7d5fdd
#
_cell.length_a   1.000
_cell.length_b   1.000
_cell.length_c   1.000
_cell.angle_alpha   90.00
_cell.angle_beta   90.00
_cell.angle_gamma   90.00
#
_symmetry.space_group_name_H-M   'P 1'
#
loop_
_entity.id
_entity.type
_entity.pdbx_description
1 polymer ?
#
loop_
_entity_poly.entity_id
_entity_poly.type
_entity_poly.pdbx_seq_one_letter_code
_entity_poly.pdbx_strand_id
1 'polypeptide(L)'
;AYLAGSARALYSFRQTERFFVHHGDLEQKQYISAQPLRGSISFSTQAVIFQRLFKSGRFSAVFCCFIGVIKFIGKPGMEAQMTIRYYSTNRRVKTIPGIAPFAGSVSFKEALLAGQAPDEGLFMPDTIPTLAMSDIIALREKPYWQAALLVAQSFLSEEFSPAVLEEIVKDAYNYPVPLEAVYPRAFILRLDQGPTASFKDFAARMMARLMSHSRPEGERINILVATSGDTGSAVGEAYKGVAGIDVTILYPAAEVSAMQKKQLDTIGGNVQAVSVDGKFDDCQNLVKEAFSDPELVRFNLSSANSINFGRILPQIVYYVWAYAQLAGAGEEVVFCVPSGNFGNALGCEYARRMGLPVEKLVMPTNENDEFPVFLATGRYAKVSPSRACISNAMNVGHPSNLARFFELYGGTVDRTGVVHCYPDLGQMRRRIYSVSITDERTRRTIRSVYDRYRVVLEQHGAVGWAGLESYWRETGDTRLAVCLETAHPAKFPDEIKNLLGIEPAEPPSMKGLARREGEAVSMTGNYASFKKYLQSRLKIT
;
A
#
# COMPACT_ATOMS: atom_id res chain seq x y z
N ALA A 1 53.10 1.31 8.51
CA ALA A 1 54.02 1.12 7.39
C ALA A 1 53.66 -0.12 6.59
N TYR A 2 53.22 0.12 5.36
CA TYR A 2 53.38 -0.72 4.15
C TYR A 2 52.83 -2.17 4.20
N LEU A 3 52.05 -2.70 3.27
CA LEU A 3 52.11 -2.64 1.81
C LEU A 3 50.76 -3.02 1.18
N ALA A 4 50.42 -2.39 0.07
CA ALA A 4 49.41 -2.79 -0.86
C ALA A 4 49.80 -4.07 -1.61
N GLY A 5 48.85 -4.98 -1.81
CA GLY A 5 49.03 -6.19 -2.61
C GLY A 5 47.77 -6.49 -3.40
N SER A 6 47.78 -6.10 -4.68
CA SER A 6 46.78 -6.44 -5.66
C SER A 6 46.73 -7.94 -5.91
N ALA A 7 45.66 -8.63 -5.50
CA ALA A 7 45.42 -10.01 -5.91
C ALA A 7 44.75 -10.04 -7.29
N ARG A 8 45.49 -10.41 -8.32
CA ARG A 8 44.98 -10.87 -9.62
C ARG A 8 44.46 -12.30 -9.43
N ALA A 9 43.16 -12.47 -9.43
CA ALA A 9 42.56 -13.80 -9.54
C ALA A 9 42.63 -14.27 -10.99
N LEU A 10 43.54 -15.20 -11.27
CA LEU A 10 43.60 -15.98 -12.50
C LEU A 10 42.63 -17.17 -12.35
N TYR A 11 41.45 -17.08 -12.95
CA TYR A 11 40.60 -18.26 -13.14
C TYR A 11 41.03 -19.02 -14.41
N SER A 12 41.65 -20.19 -14.23
CA SER A 12 41.90 -21.12 -15.32
C SER A 12 40.65 -21.99 -15.51
N PHE A 13 39.94 -21.80 -16.61
CA PHE A 13 38.92 -22.75 -17.06
C PHE A 13 39.59 -23.96 -17.68
N ARG A 14 39.58 -25.10 -17.01
CA ARG A 14 39.76 -26.43 -17.59
C ARG A 14 38.43 -27.18 -17.43
N GLN A 15 37.56 -27.12 -18.46
CA GLN A 15 36.62 -28.19 -18.76
C GLN A 15 36.07 -27.96 -20.17
N THR A 16 36.31 -28.93 -21.04
CA THR A 16 35.72 -29.05 -22.36
C THR A 16 34.32 -29.63 -22.17
N GLU A 17 33.28 -28.82 -22.25
CA GLU A 17 31.90 -29.28 -22.32
C GLU A 17 31.53 -29.62 -23.77
N ARG A 18 31.03 -30.83 -23.97
CA ARG A 18 30.51 -31.33 -25.27
C ARG A 18 29.00 -31.08 -25.30
N PHE A 19 28.55 -30.26 -26.23
CA PHE A 19 27.12 -30.04 -26.46
C PHE A 19 26.62 -30.96 -27.59
N PHE A 20 25.49 -31.65 -27.38
CA PHE A 20 24.79 -32.43 -28.37
C PHE A 20 23.57 -31.63 -28.87
N VAL A 21 23.44 -31.45 -30.16
CA VAL A 21 22.22 -30.93 -30.80
C VAL A 21 21.56 -32.08 -31.54
N HIS A 22 20.34 -32.42 -31.12
CA HIS A 22 19.49 -33.38 -31.81
C HIS A 22 18.66 -32.65 -32.87
N HIS A 23 18.91 -32.94 -34.16
CA HIS A 23 17.94 -32.67 -35.23
C HIS A 23 17.43 -34.03 -35.72
N GLY A 24 16.10 -34.12 -35.82
CA GLY A 24 15.44 -35.27 -36.41
C GLY A 24 15.87 -35.46 -37.87
N ASP A 25 16.10 -36.73 -38.21
CA ASP A 25 16.33 -37.28 -39.54
C ASP A 25 17.46 -36.66 -40.39
N LEU A 26 18.64 -37.12 -40.16
CA LEU A 26 19.69 -37.57 -41.10
C LEU A 26 21.05 -37.61 -40.39
N GLU A 27 21.66 -38.79 -40.40
CA GLU A 27 22.99 -39.01 -39.83
C GLU A 27 24.07 -38.23 -40.59
N GLN A 28 24.55 -37.10 -40.05
CA GLN A 28 25.89 -36.59 -40.30
C GLN A 28 26.40 -35.85 -39.06
N LYS A 29 27.42 -36.41 -38.43
CA LYS A 29 28.15 -35.78 -37.31
C LYS A 29 29.15 -34.76 -37.88
N GLN A 30 28.89 -33.46 -37.72
CA GLN A 30 29.90 -32.43 -37.94
C GLN A 30 30.42 -31.92 -36.61
N TYR A 31 31.73 -32.03 -36.43
CA TYR A 31 32.43 -31.45 -35.28
C TYR A 31 32.85 -30.02 -35.61
N ILE A 32 32.43 -29.03 -34.83
CA ILE A 32 32.94 -27.68 -34.89
C ILE A 32 33.87 -27.51 -33.71
N SER A 33 35.18 -27.41 -33.98
CA SER A 33 36.18 -27.04 -32.95
C SER A 33 36.35 -25.51 -32.95
N ALA A 34 36.06 -24.88 -31.85
CA ALA A 34 36.39 -23.47 -31.65
C ALA A 34 37.80 -23.32 -31.02
N GLN A 35 38.71 -22.74 -31.76
CA GLN A 35 39.99 -22.30 -31.17
C GLN A 35 39.84 -20.95 -30.45
N PRO A 36 40.55 -20.73 -29.33
CA PRO A 36 40.46 -19.47 -28.60
C PRO A 36 41.18 -18.35 -29.36
N LEU A 37 40.44 -17.31 -29.71
CA LEU A 37 41.01 -16.07 -30.26
C LEU A 37 41.68 -15.27 -29.12
N ARG A 38 42.99 -15.09 -29.21
CA ARG A 38 43.73 -14.13 -28.38
C ARG A 38 43.80 -12.79 -29.15
N GLY A 39 43.17 -11.77 -28.63
CA GLY A 39 43.30 -10.39 -29.11
C GLY A 39 42.03 -9.58 -28.83
N SER A 40 42.23 -8.30 -28.48
CA SER A 40 41.14 -7.33 -28.31
C SER A 40 40.59 -6.91 -29.68
N ILE A 41 39.32 -7.19 -29.95
CA ILE A 41 38.61 -6.80 -31.18
C ILE A 41 37.96 -5.45 -30.98
N SER A 42 38.23 -4.47 -31.87
CA SER A 42 37.63 -3.12 -31.78
C SER A 42 36.13 -3.13 -32.15
N PHE A 43 35.38 -2.15 -31.65
CA PHE A 43 33.92 -1.99 -31.83
C PHE A 43 33.48 -1.96 -33.31
N SER A 44 34.34 -1.47 -34.21
CA SER A 44 34.10 -1.38 -35.64
C SER A 44 34.07 -2.77 -36.33
N THR A 45 34.89 -3.72 -35.86
CA THR A 45 34.96 -5.07 -36.40
C THR A 45 33.76 -5.93 -36.02
N GLN A 46 33.18 -5.67 -34.83
CA GLN A 46 31.96 -6.36 -34.39
C GLN A 46 30.73 -5.97 -35.20
N ALA A 47 30.60 -4.71 -35.62
CA ALA A 47 29.50 -4.25 -36.47
C ALA A 47 29.50 -4.87 -37.85
N VAL A 48 30.66 -5.15 -38.44
CA VAL A 48 30.79 -5.77 -39.76
C VAL A 48 30.43 -7.28 -39.72
N ILE A 49 30.76 -7.96 -38.64
CA ILE A 49 30.38 -9.38 -38.45
C ILE A 49 28.86 -9.47 -38.26
N PHE A 50 28.24 -8.53 -37.55
CA PHE A 50 26.80 -8.45 -37.33
C PHE A 50 26.01 -8.23 -38.62
N GLN A 51 26.49 -7.35 -39.51
CA GLN A 51 25.85 -7.09 -40.81
C GLN A 51 25.94 -8.28 -41.79
N ARG A 52 26.99 -9.12 -41.74
CA ARG A 52 27.10 -10.31 -42.55
C ARG A 52 26.21 -11.47 -42.09
N LEU A 53 25.99 -11.62 -40.78
CA LEU A 53 25.10 -12.63 -40.20
C LEU A 53 23.61 -12.31 -40.44
N PHE A 54 23.26 -11.03 -40.52
CA PHE A 54 21.89 -10.58 -40.79
C PHE A 54 21.41 -10.92 -42.22
N LYS A 55 22.33 -11.01 -43.18
CA LYS A 55 22.00 -11.34 -44.59
C LYS A 55 21.82 -12.83 -44.89
N SER A 56 22.10 -13.73 -43.95
CA SER A 56 22.09 -15.20 -44.21
C SER A 56 20.81 -15.93 -43.73
N GLY A 57 19.79 -15.23 -43.21
CA GLY A 57 18.47 -15.83 -42.93
C GLY A 57 18.43 -16.93 -41.85
N ARG A 58 19.51 -17.18 -41.09
CA ARG A 58 19.56 -18.25 -40.07
C ARG A 58 19.44 -17.68 -38.67
N PHE A 59 18.21 -17.36 -38.28
CA PHE A 59 17.93 -16.74 -37.01
C PHE A 59 16.84 -17.49 -36.23
N SER A 60 17.20 -18.23 -35.19
CA SER A 60 16.29 -18.51 -34.07
C SER A 60 16.99 -18.87 -32.74
N ALA A 61 18.04 -19.69 -32.78
CA ALA A 61 18.64 -20.24 -31.54
C ALA A 61 19.81 -19.42 -30.97
N VAL A 62 20.50 -18.63 -31.81
CA VAL A 62 21.71 -17.87 -31.41
C VAL A 62 21.36 -16.54 -30.68
N PHE A 63 20.16 -16.01 -30.92
CA PHE A 63 19.76 -14.71 -30.38
C PHE A 63 19.52 -14.75 -28.85
N CYS A 64 18.99 -15.85 -28.31
CA CYS A 64 18.80 -16.01 -26.88
C CYS A 64 20.10 -16.15 -26.08
N CYS A 65 21.11 -16.79 -26.66
CA CYS A 65 22.42 -16.89 -25.97
C CYS A 65 23.21 -15.58 -26.01
N PHE A 66 23.07 -14.75 -27.05
CA PHE A 66 23.81 -13.49 -27.14
C PHE A 66 23.26 -12.39 -26.22
N ILE A 67 21.95 -12.34 -25.98
CA ILE A 67 21.35 -11.42 -25.01
C ILE A 67 21.78 -11.79 -23.57
N GLY A 68 21.94 -13.07 -23.26
CA GLY A 68 22.47 -13.54 -21.98
C GLY A 68 23.92 -13.13 -21.74
N VAL A 69 24.78 -13.15 -22.78
CA VAL A 69 26.22 -12.81 -22.68
C VAL A 69 26.44 -11.29 -22.62
N ILE A 70 25.64 -10.48 -23.31
CA ILE A 70 25.72 -9.01 -23.25
C ILE A 70 25.31 -8.49 -21.85
N LYS A 71 24.38 -9.15 -21.15
CA LYS A 71 24.08 -8.85 -19.75
C LYS A 71 25.24 -9.13 -18.77
N PHE A 72 26.20 -9.97 -19.16
CA PHE A 72 27.31 -10.37 -18.27
C PHE A 72 28.58 -9.51 -18.40
N ILE A 73 28.70 -8.67 -19.44
CA ILE A 73 29.89 -7.83 -19.70
C ILE A 73 29.65 -6.34 -19.34
N GLY A 74 28.45 -5.99 -18.88
CA GLY A 74 28.15 -4.68 -18.31
C GLY A 74 28.93 -4.49 -16.99
N LYS A 75 29.71 -3.41 -16.89
CA LYS A 75 30.36 -3.02 -15.63
C LYS A 75 29.35 -3.06 -14.48
N PRO A 76 29.67 -3.63 -13.30
CA PRO A 76 28.82 -3.47 -12.13
C PRO A 76 28.85 -1.98 -11.75
N GLY A 77 27.75 -1.25 -11.97
CA GLY A 77 27.62 0.15 -11.58
C GLY A 77 26.71 1.03 -12.41
N MET A 78 26.06 0.53 -13.46
CA MET A 78 25.00 1.26 -14.17
C MET A 78 23.93 0.26 -14.60
N GLU A 79 23.13 -0.26 -13.67
CA GLU A 79 21.77 -0.61 -14.00
C GLU A 79 21.10 0.70 -14.43
N ALA A 80 20.64 0.78 -15.66
CA ALA A 80 19.76 1.86 -16.08
C ALA A 80 18.57 1.81 -15.12
N GLN A 81 18.50 2.79 -14.22
CA GLN A 81 17.43 2.90 -13.24
C GLN A 81 16.15 3.05 -14.07
N MET A 82 15.32 2.00 -14.12
CA MET A 82 14.10 2.02 -14.92
C MET A 82 13.10 2.92 -14.20
N THR A 83 12.74 4.04 -14.82
CA THR A 83 11.73 4.95 -14.29
C THR A 83 10.42 4.21 -14.08
N ILE A 84 9.96 4.15 -12.83
CA ILE A 84 8.68 3.51 -12.48
C ILE A 84 7.53 4.37 -12.99
N ARG A 85 6.68 3.77 -13.83
CA ARG A 85 5.49 4.42 -14.35
C ARG A 85 4.24 3.82 -13.72
N TYR A 86 3.17 4.62 -13.66
CA TYR A 86 1.92 4.22 -13.03
C TYR A 86 0.81 4.08 -14.06
N TYR A 87 0.21 2.89 -14.13
CA TYR A 87 -0.88 2.56 -15.04
C TYR A 87 -2.20 2.32 -14.29
N SER A 88 -3.32 2.30 -15.01
CA SER A 88 -4.65 2.05 -14.43
C SER A 88 -4.95 0.55 -14.30
N THR A 89 -5.59 0.14 -13.20
CA THR A 89 -6.15 -1.21 -13.04
C THR A 89 -7.23 -1.53 -14.07
N ASN A 90 -7.87 -0.51 -14.66
CA ASN A 90 -8.92 -0.67 -15.69
C ASN A 90 -8.38 -0.73 -17.11
N ARG A 91 -7.05 -0.62 -17.35
CA ARG A 91 -6.45 -0.59 -18.70
C ARG A 91 -6.85 -1.77 -19.60
N ARG A 92 -7.29 -2.89 -19.02
CA ARG A 92 -7.74 -4.10 -19.75
C ARG A 92 -9.26 -4.17 -19.89
N VAL A 93 -10.01 -3.26 -19.28
CA VAL A 93 -11.47 -3.22 -19.37
C VAL A 93 -11.84 -2.57 -20.70
N LYS A 94 -12.48 -3.34 -21.59
CA LYS A 94 -12.76 -2.89 -22.95
C LYS A 94 -13.81 -1.80 -23.04
N THR A 95 -14.76 -1.75 -22.11
CA THR A 95 -15.86 -0.77 -22.14
C THR A 95 -16.41 -0.55 -20.73
N ILE A 96 -16.29 0.65 -20.20
CA ILE A 96 -17.08 1.15 -19.08
C ILE A 96 -18.01 2.20 -19.67
N PRO A 97 -19.35 2.03 -19.58
CA PRO A 97 -20.29 2.98 -20.16
C PRO A 97 -20.02 4.42 -19.70
N GLY A 98 -19.86 5.32 -20.66
CA GLY A 98 -19.64 6.76 -20.39
C GLY A 98 -18.21 7.15 -19.99
N ILE A 99 -17.25 6.20 -19.96
CA ILE A 99 -15.87 6.46 -19.52
C ILE A 99 -14.91 6.09 -20.65
N ALA A 100 -13.99 7.03 -20.97
CA ALA A 100 -12.94 6.79 -21.95
C ALA A 100 -11.85 5.88 -21.37
N PRO A 101 -11.37 4.86 -22.12
CA PRO A 101 -10.27 4.01 -21.67
C PRO A 101 -8.99 4.82 -21.46
N PHE A 102 -8.22 4.48 -20.43
CA PHE A 102 -6.90 5.03 -20.18
C PHE A 102 -5.83 3.92 -20.36
N ALA A 103 -5.20 3.91 -21.54
CA ALA A 103 -4.13 2.96 -21.87
C ALA A 103 -2.72 3.51 -21.58
N GLY A 104 -2.61 4.74 -21.11
CA GLY A 104 -1.35 5.41 -20.80
C GLY A 104 -0.74 5.02 -19.46
N SER A 105 0.41 5.60 -19.19
CA SER A 105 1.05 5.58 -17.88
C SER A 105 1.54 6.99 -17.51
N VAL A 106 1.59 7.27 -16.22
CA VAL A 106 1.96 8.57 -15.67
C VAL A 106 3.13 8.43 -14.69
N SER A 107 3.77 9.54 -14.31
CA SER A 107 4.74 9.59 -13.22
C SER A 107 4.07 9.40 -11.87
N PHE A 108 4.86 9.19 -10.80
CA PHE A 108 4.31 9.16 -9.44
C PHE A 108 3.63 10.47 -9.05
N LYS A 109 4.26 11.62 -9.38
CA LYS A 109 3.69 12.94 -9.06
C LYS A 109 2.34 13.15 -9.74
N GLU A 110 2.22 12.80 -11.02
CA GLU A 110 0.94 12.88 -11.73
C GLU A 110 -0.12 11.95 -11.12
N ALA A 111 0.23 10.69 -10.80
CA ALA A 111 -0.67 9.76 -10.13
C ALA A 111 -1.10 10.23 -8.75
N LEU A 112 -0.16 10.82 -7.97
CA LEU A 112 -0.41 11.37 -6.64
C LEU A 112 -1.38 12.55 -6.69
N LEU A 113 -1.15 13.48 -7.61
CA LEU A 113 -1.98 14.70 -7.75
C LEU A 113 -3.36 14.39 -8.30
N ALA A 114 -3.47 13.49 -9.28
CA ALA A 114 -4.75 13.05 -9.83
C ALA A 114 -5.56 12.18 -8.84
N GLY A 115 -4.89 11.38 -8.03
CA GLY A 115 -5.51 10.48 -7.04
C GLY A 115 -6.15 9.23 -7.62
N GLN A 116 -6.78 9.29 -8.78
CA GLN A 116 -7.43 8.19 -9.49
C GLN A 116 -7.18 8.34 -11.00
N ALA A 117 -7.16 7.22 -11.73
CA ALA A 117 -7.01 7.25 -13.17
C ALA A 117 -8.30 7.74 -13.88
N PRO A 118 -8.18 8.37 -15.08
CA PRO A 118 -9.33 8.93 -15.80
C PRO A 118 -10.40 7.90 -16.19
N ASP A 119 -10.03 6.62 -16.29
CA ASP A 119 -10.92 5.49 -16.57
C ASP A 119 -11.55 4.90 -15.28
N GLU A 120 -11.50 5.65 -14.17
CA GLU A 120 -11.96 5.27 -12.84
C GLU A 120 -11.24 4.04 -12.23
N GLY A 121 -10.17 3.55 -12.87
CA GLY A 121 -9.26 2.58 -12.31
C GLY A 121 -8.33 3.20 -11.26
N LEU A 122 -7.55 2.36 -10.59
CA LEU A 122 -6.58 2.79 -9.59
C LEU A 122 -5.17 2.74 -10.17
N PHE A 123 -4.37 3.77 -9.91
CA PHE A 123 -2.97 3.77 -10.32
C PHE A 123 -2.16 2.69 -9.60
N MET A 124 -1.33 1.98 -10.36
CA MET A 124 -0.38 0.97 -9.87
C MET A 124 0.98 1.15 -10.56
N PRO A 125 2.10 0.89 -9.86
CA PRO A 125 3.42 0.90 -10.49
C PRO A 125 3.54 -0.28 -11.47
N ASP A 126 4.16 -0.05 -12.61
CA ASP A 126 4.47 -1.08 -13.60
C ASP A 126 5.61 -2.01 -13.16
N THR A 127 6.44 -1.51 -12.26
CA THR A 127 7.57 -2.23 -11.65
C THR A 127 7.53 -2.08 -10.14
N ILE A 128 7.67 -3.20 -9.42
CA ILE A 128 7.81 -3.22 -7.96
C ILE A 128 9.30 -3.43 -7.66
N PRO A 129 9.98 -2.44 -7.06
CA PRO A 129 11.41 -2.55 -6.75
C PRO A 129 11.69 -3.63 -5.71
N THR A 130 12.86 -4.25 -5.78
CA THR A 130 13.31 -5.25 -4.80
C THR A 130 14.23 -4.60 -3.78
N LEU A 131 14.06 -4.93 -2.50
CA LEU A 131 14.97 -4.55 -1.42
C LEU A 131 15.96 -5.69 -1.13
N ALA A 132 17.23 -5.36 -0.98
CA ALA A 132 18.22 -6.34 -0.56
C ALA A 132 17.99 -6.71 0.92
N MET A 133 18.08 -7.99 1.25
CA MET A 133 17.91 -8.46 2.63
C MET A 133 18.92 -7.82 3.59
N SER A 134 20.15 -7.56 3.12
CA SER A 134 21.17 -6.82 3.88
C SER A 134 20.69 -5.43 4.31
N ASP A 135 20.01 -4.70 3.43
CA ASP A 135 19.52 -3.35 3.70
C ASP A 135 18.34 -3.38 4.68
N ILE A 136 17.46 -4.39 4.55
CA ILE A 136 16.38 -4.60 5.51
C ILE A 136 16.93 -4.87 6.91
N ILE A 137 17.86 -5.80 7.06
CA ILE A 137 18.43 -6.16 8.37
C ILE A 137 19.26 -5.01 8.96
N ALA A 138 19.90 -4.18 8.12
CA ALA A 138 20.62 -2.98 8.58
C ALA A 138 19.71 -1.93 9.25
N LEU A 139 18.39 -2.05 9.12
CA LEU A 139 17.40 -1.20 9.81
C LEU A 139 17.19 -1.61 11.28
N ARG A 140 17.73 -2.73 11.74
CA ARG A 140 17.60 -3.16 13.13
C ARG A 140 18.13 -2.06 14.07
N GLU A 141 17.37 -1.74 15.11
CA GLU A 141 17.65 -0.68 16.07
C GLU A 141 17.73 0.74 15.47
N LYS A 142 17.39 0.88 14.19
CA LYS A 142 17.32 2.21 13.56
C LYS A 142 15.93 2.84 13.80
N PRO A 143 15.82 4.17 13.78
CA PRO A 143 14.53 4.83 13.87
C PRO A 143 13.67 4.54 12.64
N TYR A 144 12.34 4.52 12.83
CA TYR A 144 11.35 4.16 11.83
C TYR A 144 11.50 4.94 10.50
N TRP A 145 11.86 6.23 10.57
CA TRP A 145 12.04 7.06 9.37
C TRP A 145 13.12 6.54 8.41
N GLN A 146 14.12 5.76 8.90
CA GLN A 146 15.12 5.15 8.00
C GLN A 146 14.54 4.01 7.17
N ALA A 147 13.62 3.22 7.72
CA ALA A 147 12.86 2.25 6.93
C ALA A 147 11.97 2.95 5.89
N ALA A 148 11.37 4.08 6.28
CA ALA A 148 10.58 4.89 5.36
C ALA A 148 11.45 5.48 4.24
N LEU A 149 12.67 5.93 4.54
CA LEU A 149 13.61 6.44 3.54
C LEU A 149 14.01 5.34 2.54
N LEU A 150 14.35 4.14 3.01
CA LEU A 150 14.69 3.01 2.16
C LEU A 150 13.57 2.67 1.17
N VAL A 151 12.33 2.55 1.66
CA VAL A 151 11.16 2.27 0.81
C VAL A 151 10.85 3.44 -0.12
N ALA A 152 10.91 4.68 0.37
CA ALA A 152 10.66 5.86 -0.46
C ALA A 152 11.68 6.00 -1.60
N GLN A 153 12.96 5.82 -1.32
CA GLN A 153 14.02 5.89 -2.33
C GLN A 153 13.85 4.83 -3.41
N SER A 154 13.41 3.63 -3.05
CA SER A 154 13.22 2.55 -4.04
C SER A 154 12.14 2.85 -5.08
N PHE A 155 11.13 3.68 -4.75
CA PHE A 155 10.04 4.05 -5.65
C PHE A 155 10.19 5.45 -6.26
N LEU A 156 10.84 6.39 -5.55
CA LEU A 156 10.67 7.83 -5.80
C LEU A 156 11.98 8.57 -6.14
N SER A 157 13.14 7.90 -6.17
CA SER A 157 14.45 8.54 -6.39
C SER A 157 14.58 9.23 -7.76
N GLU A 158 13.77 8.84 -8.74
CA GLU A 158 13.73 9.50 -10.06
C GLU A 158 13.03 10.87 -10.03
N GLU A 159 12.11 11.07 -9.07
CA GLU A 159 11.26 12.26 -9.03
C GLU A 159 11.59 13.20 -7.86
N PHE A 160 12.25 12.69 -6.83
CA PHE A 160 12.63 13.45 -5.63
C PHE A 160 14.10 13.22 -5.29
N SER A 161 14.82 14.28 -4.96
CA SER A 161 16.19 14.15 -4.49
C SER A 161 16.27 13.41 -3.15
N PRO A 162 17.39 12.73 -2.86
CA PRO A 162 17.58 12.05 -1.56
C PRO A 162 17.35 12.95 -0.35
N ALA A 163 17.78 14.23 -0.43
CA ALA A 163 17.62 15.19 0.65
C ALA A 163 16.14 15.53 0.91
N VAL A 164 15.34 15.70 -0.15
CA VAL A 164 13.90 15.96 -0.05
C VAL A 164 13.17 14.75 0.54
N LEU A 165 13.50 13.52 0.10
CA LEU A 165 12.90 12.31 0.68
C LEU A 165 13.24 12.15 2.16
N GLU A 166 14.48 12.43 2.56
CA GLU A 166 14.90 12.37 3.95
C GLU A 166 14.16 13.39 4.82
N GLU A 167 14.00 14.63 4.35
CA GLU A 167 13.20 15.66 5.00
C GLU A 167 11.74 15.22 5.19
N ILE A 168 11.11 14.73 4.11
CA ILE A 168 9.72 14.26 4.11
C ILE A 168 9.51 13.15 5.15
N VAL A 169 10.38 12.11 5.17
CA VAL A 169 10.17 10.97 6.07
C VAL A 169 10.47 11.31 7.52
N LYS A 170 11.44 12.19 7.80
CA LYS A 170 11.73 12.67 9.17
C LYS A 170 10.58 13.47 9.74
N ASP A 171 10.00 14.36 8.96
CA ASP A 171 8.85 15.14 9.40
C ASP A 171 7.57 14.30 9.49
N ALA A 172 7.37 13.35 8.57
CA ALA A 172 6.20 12.47 8.59
C ALA A 172 6.19 11.53 9.81
N TYR A 173 7.36 11.03 10.25
CA TYR A 173 7.48 9.95 11.23
C TYR A 173 8.30 10.33 12.46
N ASN A 174 7.78 11.27 13.24
CA ASN A 174 8.35 11.80 14.47
C ASN A 174 7.67 11.26 15.74
N TYR A 175 7.09 10.07 15.68
CA TYR A 175 6.42 9.39 16.79
C TYR A 175 6.85 7.91 16.85
N PRO A 176 6.70 7.25 18.01
CA PRO A 176 7.13 5.86 18.18
C PRO A 176 6.24 4.87 17.41
N VAL A 177 6.80 3.72 17.07
CA VAL A 177 6.10 2.58 16.45
C VAL A 177 6.41 1.33 17.25
N PRO A 178 5.76 1.11 18.41
CA PRO A 178 6.09 0.01 19.30
C PRO A 178 5.71 -1.36 18.73
N LEU A 179 6.53 -2.36 19.07
CA LEU A 179 6.25 -3.77 18.90
C LEU A 179 6.01 -4.37 20.29
N GLU A 180 4.76 -4.63 20.61
CA GLU A 180 4.33 -5.17 21.89
C GLU A 180 4.33 -6.70 21.86
N ALA A 181 5.17 -7.33 22.69
CA ALA A 181 5.21 -8.78 22.78
C ALA A 181 3.99 -9.29 23.57
N VAL A 182 3.23 -10.22 23.01
CA VAL A 182 2.07 -10.84 23.68
C VAL A 182 2.48 -12.17 24.30
N TYR A 183 3.13 -13.03 23.54
CA TYR A 183 3.79 -14.25 24.01
C TYR A 183 4.92 -14.64 23.03
N PRO A 184 5.70 -15.69 23.28
CA PRO A 184 6.84 -16.04 22.43
C PRO A 184 6.46 -16.11 20.95
N ARG A 185 7.16 -15.31 20.12
CA ARG A 185 6.98 -15.21 18.66
C ARG A 185 5.65 -14.63 18.20
N ALA A 186 4.89 -13.95 19.08
CA ALA A 186 3.66 -13.27 18.72
C ALA A 186 3.68 -11.82 19.22
N PHE A 187 3.54 -10.87 18.31
CA PHE A 187 3.67 -9.45 18.58
C PHE A 187 2.47 -8.67 18.05
N ILE A 188 2.19 -7.55 18.69
CA ILE A 188 1.29 -6.52 18.18
C ILE A 188 2.14 -5.35 17.71
N LEU A 189 1.94 -4.97 16.45
CA LEU A 189 2.50 -3.74 15.90
C LEU A 189 1.54 -2.58 16.17
N ARG A 190 1.95 -1.70 17.10
CA ARG A 190 1.15 -0.55 17.55
C ARG A 190 1.25 0.60 16.55
N LEU A 191 0.32 0.65 15.61
CA LEU A 191 0.23 1.71 14.60
C LEU A 191 -0.65 2.90 15.04
N ASP A 192 -0.99 2.94 16.30
CA ASP A 192 -1.94 3.82 16.95
C ASP A 192 -1.28 4.97 17.76
N GLN A 193 0.04 5.20 17.58
CA GLN A 193 0.79 6.18 18.37
C GLN A 193 0.99 7.53 17.66
N GLY A 194 0.47 7.67 16.44
CA GLY A 194 0.54 8.91 15.68
C GLY A 194 -0.39 10.03 16.20
N PRO A 195 -0.37 11.20 15.53
CA PRO A 195 -1.12 12.40 16.00
C PRO A 195 -2.63 12.19 16.13
N THR A 196 -3.24 11.30 15.36
CA THR A 196 -4.68 11.02 15.46
C THR A 196 -4.98 9.63 16.05
N ALA A 197 -3.94 9.00 16.60
CA ALA A 197 -4.04 7.69 17.24
C ALA A 197 -4.65 6.61 16.33
N SER A 198 -4.22 6.58 15.04
CA SER A 198 -4.56 5.53 14.08
C SER A 198 -3.46 5.30 13.04
N PHE A 199 -3.42 4.08 12.46
CA PHE A 199 -2.44 3.73 11.42
C PHE A 199 -2.51 4.65 10.18
N LYS A 200 -3.61 5.35 10.01
CA LYS A 200 -3.83 6.24 8.88
C LYS A 200 -2.91 7.45 8.90
N ASP A 201 -2.36 7.80 10.08
CA ASP A 201 -1.33 8.84 10.22
C ASP A 201 -0.09 8.56 9.37
N PHE A 202 0.34 7.30 9.31
CA PHE A 202 1.51 6.92 8.52
C PHE A 202 1.38 7.32 7.04
N ALA A 203 0.24 6.99 6.47
CA ALA A 203 -0.01 7.27 5.07
C ALA A 203 -0.39 8.73 4.80
N ALA A 204 -1.22 9.34 5.65
CA ALA A 204 -1.68 10.70 5.45
C ALA A 204 -0.54 11.72 5.58
N ARG A 205 0.33 11.57 6.59
CA ARG A 205 1.44 12.49 6.84
C ARG A 205 2.48 12.49 5.71
N MET A 206 2.93 11.31 5.28
CA MET A 206 3.86 11.21 4.16
C MET A 206 3.24 11.72 2.87
N MET A 207 1.99 11.36 2.58
CA MET A 207 1.27 11.82 1.39
C MET A 207 1.14 13.34 1.36
N ALA A 208 0.82 13.99 2.48
CA ALA A 208 0.67 15.44 2.54
C ALA A 208 1.98 16.16 2.16
N ARG A 209 3.13 15.66 2.64
CA ARG A 209 4.45 16.20 2.31
C ARG A 209 4.82 15.95 0.85
N LEU A 210 4.60 14.72 0.37
CA LEU A 210 4.81 14.40 -1.05
C LEU A 210 3.95 15.26 -1.97
N MET A 211 2.67 15.49 -1.64
CA MET A 211 1.80 16.39 -2.41
C MET A 211 2.30 17.83 -2.38
N SER A 212 2.71 18.33 -1.22
CA SER A 212 3.26 19.68 -1.10
C SER A 212 4.47 19.90 -2.00
N HIS A 213 5.39 18.91 -2.05
CA HIS A 213 6.58 18.96 -2.92
C HIS A 213 6.29 18.64 -4.40
N SER A 214 5.14 18.06 -4.72
CA SER A 214 4.74 17.72 -6.09
C SER A 214 3.88 18.80 -6.76
N ARG A 215 3.25 19.65 -5.96
CA ARG A 215 2.35 20.69 -6.42
C ARG A 215 3.13 21.77 -7.21
N PRO A 216 2.69 22.13 -8.42
CA PRO A 216 3.26 23.27 -9.14
C PRO A 216 3.17 24.57 -8.32
N GLU A 217 4.18 25.43 -8.46
CA GLU A 217 4.20 26.71 -7.76
C GLU A 217 3.00 27.58 -8.17
N GLY A 218 2.34 28.18 -7.19
CA GLY A 218 1.15 29.03 -7.41
C GLY A 218 -0.16 28.26 -7.54
N GLU A 219 -0.14 26.96 -7.86
CA GLU A 219 -1.38 26.18 -7.96
C GLU A 219 -1.97 25.84 -6.59
N ARG A 220 -3.29 25.67 -6.55
CA ARG A 220 -4.03 25.18 -5.37
C ARG A 220 -4.60 23.80 -5.64
N ILE A 221 -4.68 22.98 -4.59
CA ILE A 221 -5.33 21.68 -4.62
C ILE A 221 -6.44 21.67 -3.57
N ASN A 222 -7.61 21.22 -3.96
CA ASN A 222 -8.76 21.07 -3.07
C ASN A 222 -9.03 19.58 -2.87
N ILE A 223 -8.75 19.08 -1.67
CA ILE A 223 -8.93 17.68 -1.32
C ILE A 223 -10.32 17.44 -0.77
N LEU A 224 -11.05 16.49 -1.35
CA LEU A 224 -12.31 15.98 -0.83
C LEU A 224 -12.11 14.59 -0.23
N VAL A 225 -12.59 14.39 0.99
CA VAL A 225 -12.48 13.12 1.73
C VAL A 225 -13.83 12.73 2.31
N ALA A 226 -14.35 11.56 1.93
CA ALA A 226 -15.41 10.90 2.69
C ALA A 226 -14.76 9.95 3.73
N THR A 227 -15.26 9.97 4.97
CA THR A 227 -14.67 9.19 6.07
C THR A 227 -15.71 8.58 6.99
N SER A 228 -15.39 7.42 7.55
CA SER A 228 -16.07 6.82 8.71
C SER A 228 -15.40 7.19 10.06
N GLY A 229 -14.59 8.25 10.09
CA GLY A 229 -13.91 8.77 11.29
C GLY A 229 -12.40 8.91 11.12
N ASP A 230 -11.65 7.84 11.26
CA ASP A 230 -10.17 7.85 11.34
C ASP A 230 -9.46 8.38 10.11
N THR A 231 -9.97 8.11 8.90
CA THR A 231 -9.33 8.61 7.67
C THR A 231 -9.40 10.13 7.61
N GLY A 232 -10.55 10.69 7.95
CA GLY A 232 -10.75 12.14 7.94
C GLY A 232 -9.87 12.83 8.95
N SER A 233 -9.82 12.34 10.21
CA SER A 233 -8.96 12.94 11.24
C SER A 233 -7.49 12.87 10.87
N ALA A 234 -7.01 11.73 10.34
CA ALA A 234 -5.61 11.60 9.91
C ALA A 234 -5.26 12.50 8.73
N VAL A 235 -6.15 12.59 7.71
CA VAL A 235 -5.94 13.49 6.57
C VAL A 235 -6.01 14.94 7.03
N GLY A 236 -7.02 15.33 7.80
CA GLY A 236 -7.15 16.69 8.26
C GLY A 236 -5.95 17.17 9.06
N GLU A 237 -5.48 16.37 10.03
CA GLU A 237 -4.31 16.71 10.82
C GLU A 237 -3.02 16.74 9.99
N ALA A 238 -2.86 15.83 9.02
CA ALA A 238 -1.69 15.77 8.15
C ALA A 238 -1.57 16.97 7.20
N TYR A 239 -2.70 17.51 6.74
CA TYR A 239 -2.75 18.62 5.78
C TYR A 239 -2.98 19.97 6.45
N LYS A 240 -3.25 20.01 7.75
CA LYS A 240 -3.41 21.26 8.50
C LYS A 240 -2.18 22.16 8.35
N GLY A 241 -2.40 23.38 7.88
CA GLY A 241 -1.33 24.37 7.66
C GLY A 241 -0.48 24.12 6.42
N VAL A 242 -0.75 23.10 5.61
CA VAL A 242 -0.03 22.88 4.34
C VAL A 242 -0.45 23.95 3.34
N ALA A 243 0.51 24.78 2.91
CA ALA A 243 0.26 25.89 2.01
C ALA A 243 -0.24 25.43 0.64
N GLY A 244 -1.25 26.10 0.11
CA GLY A 244 -1.82 25.83 -1.21
C GLY A 244 -2.70 24.57 -1.28
N ILE A 245 -3.00 23.91 -0.16
CA ILE A 245 -3.92 22.77 -0.12
C ILE A 245 -5.05 23.07 0.85
N ASP A 246 -6.28 22.98 0.39
CA ASP A 246 -7.49 23.07 1.21
C ASP A 246 -8.14 21.67 1.30
N VAL A 247 -8.72 21.33 2.46
CA VAL A 247 -9.34 20.02 2.70
C VAL A 247 -10.78 20.17 3.16
N THR A 248 -11.69 19.44 2.52
CA THR A 248 -13.08 19.28 2.95
C THR A 248 -13.33 17.81 3.30
N ILE A 249 -13.72 17.54 4.54
CA ILE A 249 -13.93 16.20 5.08
C ILE A 249 -15.41 15.99 5.35
N LEU A 250 -16.04 15.02 4.68
CA LEU A 250 -17.43 14.64 4.91
C LEU A 250 -17.48 13.39 5.79
N TYR A 251 -18.29 13.43 6.84
CA TYR A 251 -18.51 12.27 7.70
C TYR A 251 -19.99 12.10 8.07
N PRO A 252 -20.48 10.86 8.22
CA PRO A 252 -21.86 10.59 8.64
C PRO A 252 -22.04 10.92 10.12
N ALA A 253 -23.00 11.79 10.45
CA ALA A 253 -23.17 12.33 11.81
C ALA A 253 -23.41 11.25 12.88
N ALA A 254 -24.09 10.16 12.52
CA ALA A 254 -24.53 9.09 13.43
C ALA A 254 -23.58 7.88 13.49
N GLU A 255 -22.61 7.76 12.55
CA GLU A 255 -21.78 6.54 12.43
C GLU A 255 -20.36 6.70 13.01
N VAL A 256 -19.97 7.90 13.41
CA VAL A 256 -18.65 8.17 14.01
C VAL A 256 -18.77 8.24 15.55
N SER A 257 -17.74 7.76 16.27
CA SER A 257 -17.70 7.87 17.73
C SER A 257 -17.60 9.34 18.17
N ALA A 258 -18.01 9.63 19.40
CA ALA A 258 -17.92 10.99 19.96
C ALA A 258 -16.48 11.53 19.90
N MET A 259 -15.48 10.67 20.14
CA MET A 259 -14.07 11.04 20.10
C MET A 259 -13.58 11.28 18.65
N GLN A 260 -14.00 10.45 17.69
CA GLN A 260 -13.70 10.67 16.26
C GLN A 260 -14.34 11.98 15.77
N LYS A 261 -15.60 12.24 16.15
CA LYS A 261 -16.27 13.50 15.84
C LYS A 261 -15.48 14.69 16.37
N LYS A 262 -15.06 14.62 17.63
CA LYS A 262 -14.27 15.68 18.26
C LYS A 262 -12.93 15.92 17.54
N GLN A 263 -12.26 14.86 17.11
CA GLN A 263 -11.06 14.99 16.29
C GLN A 263 -11.32 15.74 14.98
N LEU A 264 -12.42 15.44 14.29
CA LEU A 264 -12.76 16.06 13.00
C LEU A 264 -13.16 17.53 13.15
N ASP A 265 -14.03 17.84 14.10
CA ASP A 265 -14.62 19.16 14.27
C ASP A 265 -13.63 20.22 14.77
N THR A 266 -12.53 19.79 15.39
CA THR A 266 -11.55 20.68 16.03
C THR A 266 -10.25 20.90 15.26
N ILE A 267 -10.14 20.39 14.01
CA ILE A 267 -8.94 20.54 13.19
C ILE A 267 -8.71 22.02 12.82
N GLY A 268 -9.65 22.64 12.13
CA GLY A 268 -9.60 24.06 11.75
C GLY A 268 -8.56 24.42 10.69
N GLY A 269 -8.32 25.73 10.50
CA GLY A 269 -7.38 26.24 9.49
C GLY A 269 -7.88 26.05 8.06
N ASN A 270 -7.03 25.47 7.20
CA ASN A 270 -7.36 25.09 5.81
C ASN A 270 -8.19 23.80 5.71
N VAL A 271 -8.57 23.20 6.84
CA VAL A 271 -9.36 21.96 6.91
C VAL A 271 -10.75 22.26 7.43
N GLN A 272 -11.78 21.80 6.72
CA GLN A 272 -13.17 21.94 7.15
C GLN A 272 -13.85 20.56 7.23
N ALA A 273 -14.51 20.32 8.36
CA ALA A 273 -15.38 19.18 8.54
C ALA A 273 -16.83 19.52 8.12
N VAL A 274 -17.49 18.58 7.46
CA VAL A 274 -18.90 18.61 7.06
C VAL A 274 -19.58 17.38 7.64
N SER A 275 -20.49 17.61 8.58
CA SER A 275 -21.33 16.58 9.21
C SER A 275 -22.55 16.33 8.33
N VAL A 276 -22.65 15.16 7.72
CA VAL A 276 -23.75 14.79 6.82
C VAL A 276 -24.81 14.03 7.59
N ASP A 277 -26.07 14.48 7.48
CA ASP A 277 -27.22 13.70 7.93
C ASP A 277 -27.49 12.59 6.91
N GLY A 278 -26.88 11.45 7.12
CA GLY A 278 -26.87 10.29 6.23
C GLY A 278 -25.87 9.23 6.68
N LYS A 279 -25.61 8.26 5.79
CA LYS A 279 -24.66 7.18 5.98
C LYS A 279 -23.31 7.48 5.34
N PHE A 280 -22.32 6.64 5.60
CA PHE A 280 -21.01 6.76 4.96
C PHE A 280 -21.10 6.68 3.42
N ASP A 281 -21.99 5.84 2.90
CA ASP A 281 -22.22 5.73 1.45
C ASP A 281 -22.74 7.05 0.85
N ASP A 282 -23.55 7.82 1.58
CA ASP A 282 -24.03 9.13 1.14
C ASP A 282 -22.88 10.14 1.05
N CYS A 283 -21.99 10.15 2.05
CA CYS A 283 -20.78 10.97 2.00
C CYS A 283 -19.89 10.62 0.80
N GLN A 284 -19.73 9.32 0.49
CA GLN A 284 -18.96 8.88 -0.67
C GLN A 284 -19.62 9.30 -1.98
N ASN A 285 -20.95 9.22 -2.08
CA ASN A 285 -21.68 9.61 -3.27
C ASN A 285 -21.55 11.10 -3.55
N LEU A 286 -21.70 11.96 -2.52
CA LEU A 286 -21.47 13.40 -2.66
C LEU A 286 -20.08 13.73 -3.19
N VAL A 287 -19.04 13.06 -2.70
CA VAL A 287 -17.66 13.24 -3.18
C VAL A 287 -17.50 12.75 -4.62
N LYS A 288 -18.08 11.59 -4.98
CA LYS A 288 -18.02 11.05 -6.36
C LYS A 288 -18.74 11.97 -7.36
N GLU A 289 -19.92 12.48 -7.00
CA GLU A 289 -20.66 13.44 -7.82
C GLU A 289 -19.84 14.72 -8.04
N ALA A 290 -19.16 15.23 -6.99
CA ALA A 290 -18.30 16.40 -7.10
C ALA A 290 -17.12 16.18 -8.04
N PHE A 291 -16.49 15.01 -8.04
CA PHE A 291 -15.41 14.67 -8.97
C PHE A 291 -15.88 14.57 -10.43
N SER A 292 -17.14 14.20 -10.64
CA SER A 292 -17.74 14.05 -11.99
C SER A 292 -18.40 15.34 -12.48
N ASP A 293 -18.48 16.40 -11.66
CA ASP A 293 -19.18 17.65 -12.00
C ASP A 293 -18.29 18.58 -12.83
N PRO A 294 -18.61 18.87 -14.12
CA PRO A 294 -17.83 19.74 -14.98
C PRO A 294 -17.64 21.17 -14.45
N GLU A 295 -18.59 21.69 -13.66
CA GLU A 295 -18.47 23.04 -13.08
C GLU A 295 -17.44 23.12 -11.95
N LEU A 296 -17.05 21.96 -11.36
CA LEU A 296 -16.07 21.88 -10.28
C LEU A 296 -14.64 21.58 -10.77
N VAL A 297 -14.44 21.23 -12.05
CA VAL A 297 -13.11 20.95 -12.64
C VAL A 297 -12.11 22.08 -12.40
N ARG A 298 -12.57 23.34 -12.48
CA ARG A 298 -11.75 24.55 -12.25
C ARG A 298 -11.16 24.67 -10.84
N PHE A 299 -11.64 23.87 -9.89
CA PHE A 299 -11.16 23.90 -8.51
C PHE A 299 -10.04 22.89 -8.22
N ASN A 300 -9.52 22.20 -9.23
CA ASN A 300 -8.43 21.23 -9.09
C ASN A 300 -8.67 20.25 -7.91
N LEU A 301 -9.76 19.49 -8.01
CA LEU A 301 -10.15 18.53 -6.98
C LEU A 301 -9.22 17.32 -6.97
N SER A 302 -8.82 16.86 -5.78
CA SER A 302 -8.05 15.64 -5.59
C SER A 302 -8.58 14.83 -4.39
N SER A 303 -8.16 13.57 -4.29
CA SER A 303 -8.56 12.67 -3.21
C SER A 303 -7.38 12.22 -2.38
N ALA A 304 -7.54 12.28 -1.05
CA ALA A 304 -6.61 11.67 -0.10
C ALA A 304 -7.14 10.36 0.51
N ASN A 305 -8.12 9.72 -0.10
CA ASN A 305 -8.59 8.39 0.29
C ASN A 305 -7.62 7.27 -0.17
N SER A 306 -7.85 6.03 0.24
CA SER A 306 -6.99 4.87 -0.08
C SER A 306 -6.96 4.47 -1.56
N ILE A 307 -7.79 5.08 -2.40
CA ILE A 307 -7.73 4.97 -3.86
C ILE A 307 -6.46 5.60 -4.43
N ASN A 308 -5.93 6.64 -3.79
CA ASN A 308 -4.67 7.28 -4.19
C ASN A 308 -3.47 6.40 -3.82
N PHE A 309 -2.53 6.17 -4.76
CA PHE A 309 -1.33 5.36 -4.51
C PHE A 309 -0.41 5.99 -3.46
N GLY A 310 -0.42 7.31 -3.31
CA GLY A 310 0.27 8.01 -2.23
C GLY A 310 -0.15 7.58 -0.82
N ARG A 311 -1.31 6.91 -0.67
CA ARG A 311 -1.76 6.28 0.57
C ARG A 311 -1.26 4.85 0.73
N ILE A 312 -0.88 4.17 -0.35
CA ILE A 312 -0.45 2.76 -0.32
C ILE A 312 1.04 2.66 -0.03
N LEU A 313 1.86 3.43 -0.74
CA LEU A 313 3.33 3.39 -0.62
C LEU A 313 3.82 3.51 0.84
N PRO A 314 3.35 4.47 1.66
CA PRO A 314 3.77 4.57 3.05
C PRO A 314 3.39 3.37 3.92
N GLN A 315 2.38 2.61 3.53
CA GLN A 315 1.92 1.44 4.27
C GLN A 315 2.81 0.20 4.05
N ILE A 316 3.74 0.24 3.11
CA ILE A 316 4.77 -0.80 2.92
C ILE A 316 5.78 -0.75 4.06
N VAL A 317 6.07 0.44 4.55
CA VAL A 317 7.19 0.75 5.45
C VAL A 317 7.15 -0.04 6.75
N TYR A 318 6.00 -0.08 7.43
CA TYR A 318 5.93 -0.68 8.76
C TYR A 318 6.03 -2.21 8.73
N TYR A 319 5.80 -2.87 7.60
CA TYR A 319 6.11 -4.29 7.43
C TYR A 319 7.61 -4.53 7.31
N VAL A 320 8.29 -3.73 6.50
CA VAL A 320 9.76 -3.78 6.36
C VAL A 320 10.43 -3.49 7.69
N TRP A 321 9.96 -2.45 8.41
CA TRP A 321 10.50 -2.07 9.70
C TRP A 321 10.25 -3.14 10.77
N ALA A 322 9.03 -3.65 10.90
CA ALA A 322 8.70 -4.68 11.89
C ALA A 322 9.52 -5.98 11.65
N TYR A 323 9.67 -6.38 10.40
CA TYR A 323 10.52 -7.49 10.03
C TYR A 323 11.97 -7.27 10.48
N ALA A 324 12.54 -6.12 10.18
CA ALA A 324 13.91 -5.79 10.55
C ALA A 324 14.15 -5.84 12.06
N GLN A 325 13.17 -5.44 12.87
CA GLN A 325 13.28 -5.45 14.33
C GLN A 325 13.17 -6.86 14.93
N LEU A 326 12.36 -7.75 14.36
CA LEU A 326 11.95 -9.00 14.99
C LEU A 326 12.58 -10.25 14.36
N ALA A 327 12.70 -10.29 13.03
CA ALA A 327 13.03 -11.51 12.30
C ALA A 327 14.53 -11.68 12.07
N GLY A 328 14.99 -12.91 11.95
CA GLY A 328 16.30 -13.25 11.39
C GLY A 328 16.34 -13.01 9.87
N ALA A 329 17.53 -12.88 9.29
CA ALA A 329 17.68 -12.72 7.84
C ALA A 329 17.10 -13.93 7.09
N GLY A 330 16.10 -13.71 6.25
CA GLY A 330 15.42 -14.77 5.51
C GLY A 330 14.40 -15.57 6.31
N GLU A 331 14.17 -15.24 7.58
CA GLU A 331 13.15 -15.90 8.39
C GLU A 331 11.74 -15.57 7.89
N GLU A 332 10.93 -16.60 7.64
CA GLU A 332 9.55 -16.42 7.20
C GLU A 332 8.65 -15.95 8.34
N VAL A 333 7.82 -14.94 8.05
CA VAL A 333 6.92 -14.32 9.01
C VAL A 333 5.45 -14.37 8.55
N VAL A 334 4.53 -14.30 9.52
CA VAL A 334 3.09 -14.15 9.30
C VAL A 334 2.69 -12.74 9.72
N PHE A 335 2.06 -11.98 8.82
CA PHE A 335 1.43 -10.71 9.18
C PHE A 335 -0.08 -10.87 9.20
N CYS A 336 -0.70 -10.39 10.29
CA CYS A 336 -2.15 -10.36 10.43
C CYS A 336 -2.66 -8.92 10.39
N VAL A 337 -3.53 -8.63 9.43
CA VAL A 337 -3.97 -7.28 9.08
C VAL A 337 -5.48 -7.21 9.10
N PRO A 338 -6.12 -6.58 10.11
CA PRO A 338 -7.55 -6.35 10.08
C PRO A 338 -7.90 -5.48 8.86
N SER A 339 -8.83 -5.97 8.04
CA SER A 339 -8.98 -5.50 6.67
C SER A 339 -10.39 -5.00 6.36
N GLY A 340 -10.50 -3.72 5.96
CA GLY A 340 -11.69 -3.09 5.37
C GLY A 340 -11.42 -2.74 3.90
N ASN A 341 -10.89 -1.55 3.59
CA ASN A 341 -10.56 -1.11 2.22
C ASN A 341 -9.29 -1.72 1.61
N PHE A 342 -8.63 -2.65 2.29
CA PHE A 342 -7.46 -3.43 1.89
C PHE A 342 -6.18 -2.63 1.61
N GLY A 343 -6.16 -1.32 1.82
CA GLY A 343 -4.95 -0.51 1.61
C GLY A 343 -3.79 -0.98 2.48
N ASN A 344 -4.07 -1.28 3.76
CA ASN A 344 -3.09 -1.79 4.71
C ASN A 344 -2.54 -3.17 4.29
N ALA A 345 -3.41 -4.14 4.06
CA ALA A 345 -3.02 -5.48 3.59
C ALA A 345 -2.27 -5.44 2.24
N LEU A 346 -2.66 -4.52 1.36
CA LEU A 346 -1.95 -4.29 0.09
C LEU A 346 -0.51 -3.81 0.33
N GLY A 347 -0.26 -2.98 1.34
CA GLY A 347 1.10 -2.61 1.76
C GLY A 347 1.96 -3.83 2.11
N CYS A 348 1.40 -4.82 2.82
CA CYS A 348 2.06 -6.10 3.11
C CYS A 348 2.36 -6.89 1.83
N GLU A 349 1.40 -6.96 0.91
CA GLU A 349 1.58 -7.66 -0.36
C GLU A 349 2.66 -7.00 -1.23
N TYR A 350 2.76 -5.66 -1.24
CA TYR A 350 3.88 -4.97 -1.87
C TYR A 350 5.20 -5.28 -1.18
N ALA A 351 5.28 -5.22 0.16
CA ALA A 351 6.49 -5.57 0.91
C ALA A 351 6.97 -6.99 0.58
N ARG A 352 6.05 -7.98 0.50
CA ARG A 352 6.36 -9.35 0.08
C ARG A 352 6.93 -9.39 -1.34
N ARG A 353 6.36 -8.65 -2.28
CA ARG A 353 6.86 -8.57 -3.67
C ARG A 353 8.18 -7.82 -3.79
N MET A 354 8.48 -6.96 -2.84
CA MET A 354 9.79 -6.30 -2.71
C MET A 354 10.87 -7.22 -2.12
N GLY A 355 10.53 -8.47 -1.76
CA GLY A 355 11.47 -9.47 -1.25
C GLY A 355 11.39 -9.75 0.24
N LEU A 356 10.43 -9.15 0.97
CA LEU A 356 10.21 -9.46 2.38
C LEU A 356 9.69 -10.90 2.52
N PRO A 357 10.29 -11.77 3.38
CA PRO A 357 9.87 -13.15 3.55
C PRO A 357 8.54 -13.26 4.33
N VAL A 358 7.44 -12.88 3.68
CA VAL A 358 6.08 -13.05 4.21
C VAL A 358 5.52 -14.37 3.72
N GLU A 359 5.43 -15.35 4.61
CA GLU A 359 4.84 -16.66 4.29
C GLU A 359 3.34 -16.56 4.12
N LYS A 360 2.68 -15.91 5.09
CA LYS A 360 1.22 -15.77 5.06
C LYS A 360 0.80 -14.36 5.43
N LEU A 361 -0.09 -13.79 4.62
CA LEU A 361 -0.86 -12.61 4.94
C LEU A 361 -2.24 -13.06 5.44
N VAL A 362 -2.50 -12.89 6.73
CA VAL A 362 -3.79 -13.16 7.37
C VAL A 362 -4.63 -11.89 7.29
N MET A 363 -5.75 -11.94 6.56
CA MET A 363 -6.64 -10.80 6.29
C MET A 363 -8.04 -11.06 6.86
N PRO A 364 -8.25 -10.96 8.18
CA PRO A 364 -9.60 -11.08 8.72
C PRO A 364 -10.43 -9.84 8.38
N THR A 365 -11.72 -10.07 8.14
CA THR A 365 -12.74 -9.03 7.99
C THR A 365 -13.73 -9.10 9.15
N ASN A 366 -14.57 -8.08 9.32
CA ASN A 366 -15.77 -8.22 10.12
C ASN A 366 -16.85 -8.99 9.31
N GLU A 367 -18.13 -8.84 9.64
CA GLU A 367 -19.20 -9.53 8.93
C GLU A 367 -19.42 -9.04 7.49
N ASN A 368 -18.68 -8.00 7.03
CA ASN A 368 -18.54 -7.68 5.63
C ASN A 368 -17.50 -8.63 5.03
N ASP A 369 -17.96 -9.77 4.58
CA ASP A 369 -17.17 -10.99 4.36
C ASP A 369 -17.02 -11.38 2.88
N GLU A 370 -17.21 -10.42 1.95
CA GLU A 370 -17.12 -10.67 0.51
C GLU A 370 -15.77 -11.29 0.09
N PHE A 371 -14.67 -10.92 0.76
CA PHE A 371 -13.34 -11.44 0.43
C PHE A 371 -13.06 -12.83 1.01
N PRO A 372 -13.31 -13.14 2.31
CA PRO A 372 -13.27 -14.51 2.80
C PRO A 372 -14.12 -15.48 1.99
N VAL A 373 -15.34 -15.09 1.64
CA VAL A 373 -16.26 -15.88 0.79
C VAL A 373 -15.68 -16.07 -0.60
N PHE A 374 -15.12 -15.02 -1.22
CA PHE A 374 -14.44 -15.12 -2.50
C PHE A 374 -13.26 -16.10 -2.46
N LEU A 375 -12.37 -15.98 -1.47
CA LEU A 375 -11.26 -16.91 -1.34
C LEU A 375 -11.72 -18.37 -1.16
N ALA A 376 -12.79 -18.60 -0.40
CA ALA A 376 -13.33 -19.94 -0.17
C ALA A 376 -13.99 -20.52 -1.42
N THR A 377 -14.82 -19.72 -2.12
CA THR A 377 -15.73 -20.21 -3.18
C THR A 377 -15.24 -19.94 -4.60
N GLY A 378 -14.35 -18.98 -4.79
CA GLY A 378 -13.95 -18.45 -6.10
C GLY A 378 -14.97 -17.52 -6.74
N ARG A 379 -16.06 -17.19 -6.06
CA ARG A 379 -17.11 -16.30 -6.56
C ARG A 379 -17.09 -15.00 -5.78
N TYR A 380 -16.87 -13.89 -6.45
CA TYR A 380 -16.93 -12.57 -5.84
C TYR A 380 -18.35 -11.98 -5.95
N ALA A 381 -18.86 -11.52 -4.83
CA ALA A 381 -20.09 -10.73 -4.75
C ALA A 381 -19.92 -9.69 -3.64
N LYS A 382 -20.16 -8.41 -3.96
CA LYS A 382 -20.12 -7.34 -2.95
C LYS A 382 -21.23 -7.52 -1.91
N VAL A 383 -20.94 -7.14 -0.67
CA VAL A 383 -21.95 -6.98 0.39
C VAL A 383 -22.59 -5.60 0.23
N SER A 384 -23.88 -5.55 -0.09
CA SER A 384 -24.59 -4.28 -0.28
C SER A 384 -26.03 -4.39 0.23
N PRO A 385 -26.45 -3.50 1.14
CA PRO A 385 -25.65 -2.50 1.83
C PRO A 385 -24.58 -3.14 2.75
N SER A 386 -23.53 -2.38 3.10
CA SER A 386 -22.54 -2.84 4.08
C SER A 386 -23.22 -3.07 5.44
N ARG A 387 -22.75 -4.12 6.15
CA ARG A 387 -23.26 -4.48 7.48
C ARG A 387 -22.60 -3.59 8.54
N ALA A 388 -23.41 -3.09 9.46
CA ALA A 388 -22.93 -2.31 10.59
C ALA A 388 -22.34 -3.25 11.66
N CYS A 389 -21.04 -3.13 11.94
CA CYS A 389 -20.30 -3.86 12.97
C CYS A 389 -19.60 -2.87 13.90
N ILE A 390 -19.23 -3.31 15.10
CA ILE A 390 -18.52 -2.47 16.09
C ILE A 390 -17.14 -1.99 15.58
N SER A 391 -16.47 -2.77 14.73
CA SER A 391 -15.26 -2.37 14.01
C SER A 391 -15.60 -1.49 12.80
N ASN A 392 -16.11 -0.29 13.07
CA ASN A 392 -16.79 0.59 12.11
C ASN A 392 -15.94 0.95 10.88
N ALA A 393 -14.62 1.13 11.04
CA ALA A 393 -13.73 1.44 9.91
C ALA A 393 -13.54 0.26 8.92
N MET A 394 -14.04 -0.92 9.28
CA MET A 394 -14.07 -2.13 8.43
C MET A 394 -15.47 -2.39 7.82
N ASN A 395 -16.46 -1.53 8.04
CA ASN A 395 -17.80 -1.64 7.44
C ASN A 395 -17.75 -1.26 5.96
N VAL A 396 -17.19 -2.15 5.17
CA VAL A 396 -16.92 -1.97 3.74
C VAL A 396 -17.35 -3.21 3.00
N GLY A 397 -18.39 -3.12 2.20
CA GLY A 397 -18.93 -4.26 1.45
C GLY A 397 -18.34 -4.43 0.04
N HIS A 398 -17.49 -3.51 -0.40
CA HIS A 398 -16.68 -3.59 -1.62
C HIS A 398 -15.38 -2.80 -1.44
N PRO A 399 -14.27 -3.48 -1.06
CA PRO A 399 -12.99 -2.82 -0.82
C PRO A 399 -12.43 -2.17 -2.09
N SER A 400 -12.18 -0.86 -2.08
CA SER A 400 -11.65 -0.16 -3.26
C SER A 400 -10.32 -0.74 -3.74
N ASN A 401 -9.44 -1.16 -2.82
CA ASN A 401 -8.15 -1.75 -3.18
C ASN A 401 -8.21 -3.22 -3.61
N LEU A 402 -9.39 -3.83 -3.66
CA LEU A 402 -9.56 -5.16 -4.26
C LEU A 402 -9.11 -5.16 -5.73
N ALA A 403 -9.34 -4.06 -6.46
CA ALA A 403 -8.89 -3.90 -7.83
C ALA A 403 -7.36 -4.08 -7.95
N ARG A 404 -6.58 -3.50 -7.02
CA ARG A 404 -5.13 -3.67 -6.98
C ARG A 404 -4.70 -5.09 -6.59
N PHE A 405 -5.40 -5.73 -5.64
CA PHE A 405 -5.15 -7.13 -5.32
C PHE A 405 -5.41 -8.03 -6.52
N PHE A 406 -6.55 -7.87 -7.19
CA PHE A 406 -6.86 -8.65 -8.39
C PHE A 406 -5.78 -8.47 -9.45
N GLU A 407 -5.38 -7.23 -9.74
CA GLU A 407 -4.35 -6.91 -10.73
C GLU A 407 -3.00 -7.57 -10.40
N LEU A 408 -2.58 -7.58 -9.13
CA LEU A 408 -1.35 -8.25 -8.68
C LEU A 408 -1.38 -9.76 -8.91
N TYR A 409 -2.55 -10.37 -9.00
CA TYR A 409 -2.75 -11.79 -9.27
C TYR A 409 -3.35 -12.07 -10.67
N GLY A 410 -3.25 -11.09 -11.59
CA GLY A 410 -3.62 -11.25 -13.00
C GLY A 410 -5.12 -11.07 -13.29
N GLY A 411 -5.92 -10.68 -12.31
CA GLY A 411 -7.35 -10.42 -12.46
C GLY A 411 -7.68 -8.95 -12.73
N THR A 412 -8.97 -8.65 -12.88
CA THR A 412 -9.49 -7.28 -13.03
C THR A 412 -10.91 -7.20 -12.47
N VAL A 413 -11.13 -6.28 -11.55
CA VAL A 413 -12.45 -5.92 -11.00
C VAL A 413 -12.58 -4.41 -11.01
N ASP A 414 -13.74 -3.91 -11.44
CA ASP A 414 -14.00 -2.47 -11.48
C ASP A 414 -14.59 -1.93 -10.17
N ARG A 415 -14.77 -0.60 -10.10
CA ARG A 415 -15.31 0.10 -8.92
C ARG A 415 -16.75 -0.30 -8.55
N THR A 416 -17.50 -0.94 -9.46
CA THR A 416 -18.87 -1.39 -9.21
C THR A 416 -18.91 -2.80 -8.63
N GLY A 417 -17.78 -3.50 -8.64
CA GLY A 417 -17.64 -4.89 -8.20
C GLY A 417 -17.84 -5.91 -9.32
N VAL A 418 -17.89 -5.47 -10.58
CA VAL A 418 -17.94 -6.38 -11.73
C VAL A 418 -16.56 -6.94 -11.99
N VAL A 419 -16.44 -8.26 -11.96
CA VAL A 419 -15.21 -8.98 -12.26
C VAL A 419 -15.11 -9.21 -13.77
N HIS A 420 -14.16 -8.54 -14.41
CA HIS A 420 -13.87 -8.68 -15.85
C HIS A 420 -12.91 -9.83 -16.13
N CYS A 421 -11.99 -10.11 -15.19
CA CYS A 421 -11.07 -11.24 -15.22
C CYS A 421 -10.81 -11.73 -13.80
N TYR A 422 -10.95 -13.03 -13.56
CA TYR A 422 -10.63 -13.60 -12.26
C TYR A 422 -9.11 -13.70 -12.05
N PRO A 423 -8.63 -13.42 -10.82
CA PRO A 423 -7.21 -13.57 -10.48
C PRO A 423 -6.82 -15.05 -10.34
N ASP A 424 -5.51 -15.32 -10.29
CA ASP A 424 -5.00 -16.64 -9.88
C ASP A 424 -5.36 -16.94 -8.41
N LEU A 425 -6.54 -17.53 -8.23
CA LEU A 425 -7.08 -17.89 -6.92
C LEU A 425 -6.21 -18.93 -6.19
N GLY A 426 -5.55 -19.81 -6.94
CA GLY A 426 -4.63 -20.81 -6.38
C GLY A 426 -3.43 -20.13 -5.72
N GLN A 427 -2.85 -19.14 -6.39
CA GLN A 427 -1.75 -18.36 -5.85
C GLN A 427 -2.20 -17.48 -4.68
N MET A 428 -3.38 -16.86 -4.77
CA MET A 428 -3.95 -16.08 -3.65
C MET A 428 -4.11 -16.95 -2.40
N ARG A 429 -4.73 -18.13 -2.50
CA ARG A 429 -4.93 -19.06 -1.38
C ARG A 429 -3.62 -19.56 -0.76
N ARG A 430 -2.58 -19.74 -1.56
CA ARG A 430 -1.26 -20.10 -1.02
C ARG A 430 -0.67 -18.99 -0.15
N ARG A 431 -0.93 -17.73 -0.45
CA ARG A 431 -0.31 -16.57 0.20
C ARG A 431 -1.20 -15.83 1.18
N ILE A 432 -2.52 -15.95 1.04
CA ILE A 432 -3.50 -15.24 1.86
C ILE A 432 -4.39 -16.24 2.59
N TYR A 433 -4.61 -15.96 3.86
CA TYR A 433 -5.67 -16.58 4.67
C TYR A 433 -6.67 -15.49 5.04
N SER A 434 -7.96 -15.75 4.94
CA SER A 434 -8.99 -14.76 5.30
C SER A 434 -10.17 -15.45 5.97
N VAL A 435 -10.74 -14.78 6.97
CA VAL A 435 -11.85 -15.27 7.77
C VAL A 435 -12.72 -14.11 8.24
N SER A 436 -14.02 -14.33 8.33
CA SER A 436 -14.98 -13.40 8.90
C SER A 436 -15.06 -13.53 10.42
N ILE A 437 -15.06 -12.40 11.13
CA ILE A 437 -15.12 -12.31 12.59
C ILE A 437 -16.37 -11.54 12.99
N THR A 438 -17.25 -12.17 13.77
CA THR A 438 -18.46 -11.54 14.28
C THR A 438 -18.17 -10.56 15.42
N ASP A 439 -19.08 -9.63 15.67
CA ASP A 439 -19.02 -8.70 16.80
C ASP A 439 -18.92 -9.43 18.15
N GLU A 440 -19.65 -10.53 18.32
CA GLU A 440 -19.57 -11.35 19.53
C GLU A 440 -18.16 -11.92 19.74
N ARG A 441 -17.54 -12.45 18.68
CA ARG A 441 -16.18 -12.97 18.74
C ARG A 441 -15.17 -11.86 18.99
N THR A 442 -15.35 -10.70 18.38
CA THR A 442 -14.52 -9.51 18.62
C THR A 442 -14.53 -9.12 20.10
N ARG A 443 -15.72 -8.99 20.72
CA ARG A 443 -15.86 -8.69 22.16
C ARG A 443 -15.22 -9.75 23.05
N ARG A 444 -15.40 -11.03 22.72
CA ARG A 444 -14.73 -12.13 23.47
C ARG A 444 -13.22 -12.06 23.35
N THR A 445 -12.71 -11.69 22.19
CA THR A 445 -11.26 -11.56 21.95
C THR A 445 -10.68 -10.41 22.77
N ILE A 446 -11.32 -9.24 22.82
CA ILE A 446 -10.89 -8.12 23.66
C ILE A 446 -10.74 -8.57 25.11
N ARG A 447 -11.76 -9.25 25.68
CA ARG A 447 -11.72 -9.77 27.06
C ARG A 447 -10.61 -10.81 27.25
N SER A 448 -10.54 -11.81 26.39
CA SER A 448 -9.61 -12.92 26.55
C SER A 448 -8.15 -12.50 26.42
N VAL A 449 -7.84 -11.56 25.55
CA VAL A 449 -6.49 -11.01 25.38
C VAL A 449 -6.10 -10.17 26.60
N TYR A 450 -7.00 -9.36 27.10
CA TYR A 450 -6.77 -8.58 28.32
C TYR A 450 -6.58 -9.50 29.55
N ASP A 451 -7.44 -10.49 29.72
CA ASP A 451 -7.36 -11.39 30.87
C ASP A 451 -6.06 -12.20 30.90
N ARG A 452 -5.61 -12.68 29.75
CA ARG A 452 -4.44 -13.54 29.63
C ARG A 452 -3.12 -12.78 29.57
N TYR A 453 -3.09 -11.65 28.85
CA TYR A 453 -1.85 -10.97 28.49
C TYR A 453 -1.76 -9.54 28.99
N ARG A 454 -2.84 -9.00 29.56
CA ARG A 454 -2.95 -7.59 29.98
C ARG A 454 -2.77 -6.58 28.85
N VAL A 455 -2.98 -7.03 27.62
CA VAL A 455 -2.95 -6.17 26.42
C VAL A 455 -4.37 -5.70 26.13
N VAL A 456 -4.52 -4.39 25.95
CA VAL A 456 -5.79 -3.78 25.57
C VAL A 456 -5.81 -3.61 24.06
N LEU A 457 -6.72 -4.32 23.40
CA LEU A 457 -7.03 -4.17 21.97
C LEU A 457 -8.31 -3.37 21.82
N GLU A 458 -8.37 -2.54 20.77
CA GLU A 458 -9.63 -2.02 20.31
C GLU A 458 -10.29 -3.00 19.29
N GLN A 459 -11.51 -2.72 18.88
CA GLN A 459 -12.30 -3.68 18.12
C GLN A 459 -11.70 -4.09 16.76
N HIS A 460 -10.95 -3.21 16.07
CA HIS A 460 -10.29 -3.55 14.80
C HIS A 460 -9.09 -4.47 15.04
N GLY A 461 -8.24 -4.14 16.01
CA GLY A 461 -7.13 -5.00 16.42
C GLY A 461 -7.60 -6.35 16.95
N ALA A 462 -8.74 -6.37 17.66
CA ALA A 462 -9.36 -7.61 18.12
C ALA A 462 -9.88 -8.50 16.98
N VAL A 463 -10.43 -7.93 15.91
CA VAL A 463 -10.73 -8.68 14.66
C VAL A 463 -9.43 -9.28 14.10
N GLY A 464 -8.34 -8.49 14.07
CA GLY A 464 -7.02 -8.97 13.69
C GLY A 464 -6.59 -10.18 14.50
N TRP A 465 -6.55 -10.04 15.81
CA TRP A 465 -6.11 -11.10 16.72
C TRP A 465 -6.97 -12.36 16.63
N ALA A 466 -8.31 -12.21 16.57
CA ALA A 466 -9.22 -13.34 16.39
C ALA A 466 -8.99 -14.09 15.05
N GLY A 467 -8.64 -13.34 13.99
CA GLY A 467 -8.25 -13.92 12.71
C GLY A 467 -6.95 -14.70 12.80
N LEU A 468 -5.95 -14.17 13.50
CA LEU A 468 -4.67 -14.84 13.74
C LEU A 468 -4.83 -16.13 14.57
N GLU A 469 -5.66 -16.09 15.63
CA GLU A 469 -6.01 -17.28 16.41
C GLU A 469 -6.71 -18.36 15.57
N SER A 470 -7.56 -17.93 14.61
CA SER A 470 -8.20 -18.87 13.67
C SER A 470 -7.19 -19.53 12.76
N TYR A 471 -6.28 -18.74 12.19
CA TYR A 471 -5.20 -19.23 11.34
C TYR A 471 -4.34 -20.26 12.08
N TRP A 472 -3.89 -19.94 13.29
CA TRP A 472 -3.08 -20.88 14.10
C TRP A 472 -3.82 -22.17 14.42
N ARG A 473 -5.09 -22.09 14.80
CA ARG A 473 -5.91 -23.27 15.13
C ARG A 473 -6.07 -24.19 13.91
N GLU A 474 -6.21 -23.62 12.71
CA GLU A 474 -6.46 -24.40 11.49
C GLU A 474 -5.18 -24.95 10.87
N THR A 475 -4.05 -24.27 11.05
CA THR A 475 -2.80 -24.63 10.36
C THR A 475 -1.74 -25.23 11.28
N GLY A 476 -1.79 -24.94 12.58
CA GLY A 476 -0.72 -25.26 13.52
C GLY A 476 0.58 -24.47 13.30
N ASP A 477 0.52 -23.37 12.52
CA ASP A 477 1.70 -22.55 12.22
C ASP A 477 2.25 -21.89 13.49
N THR A 478 3.57 -21.98 13.71
CA THR A 478 4.28 -21.44 14.89
C THR A 478 5.32 -20.39 14.51
N ARG A 479 5.32 -19.92 13.28
CA ARG A 479 6.22 -18.88 12.80
C ARG A 479 6.04 -17.59 13.60
N LEU A 480 7.02 -16.70 13.48
CA LEU A 480 6.92 -15.34 13.99
C LEU A 480 5.68 -14.66 13.37
N ALA A 481 4.77 -14.19 14.22
CA ALA A 481 3.54 -13.55 13.81
C ALA A 481 3.44 -12.12 14.36
N VAL A 482 3.01 -11.21 13.51
CA VAL A 482 2.79 -9.80 13.85
C VAL A 482 1.37 -9.41 13.50
N CYS A 483 0.55 -9.13 14.50
CA CYS A 483 -0.80 -8.60 14.34
C CYS A 483 -0.78 -7.07 14.45
N LEU A 484 -1.53 -6.39 13.59
CA LEU A 484 -1.57 -4.93 13.58
C LEU A 484 -2.69 -4.39 14.48
N GLU A 485 -2.34 -3.47 15.38
CA GLU A 485 -3.29 -2.61 16.10
C GLU A 485 -3.42 -1.30 15.33
N THR A 486 -4.62 -1.01 14.85
CA THR A 486 -4.84 0.01 13.83
C THR A 486 -5.46 1.30 14.33
N ALA A 487 -5.99 1.30 15.54
CA ALA A 487 -6.46 2.49 16.24
C ALA A 487 -6.22 2.33 17.74
N HIS A 488 -6.17 3.46 18.46
CA HIS A 488 -5.94 3.43 19.91
C HIS A 488 -7.24 3.15 20.67
N PRO A 489 -7.23 2.30 21.71
CA PRO A 489 -8.42 1.99 22.52
C PRO A 489 -9.13 3.22 23.07
N ALA A 490 -8.42 4.31 23.38
CA ALA A 490 -8.99 5.57 23.85
C ALA A 490 -9.91 6.28 22.82
N LYS A 491 -9.96 5.83 21.57
CA LYS A 491 -10.93 6.31 20.57
C LYS A 491 -12.32 5.68 20.76
N PHE A 492 -12.41 4.60 21.53
CA PHE A 492 -13.60 3.79 21.77
C PHE A 492 -13.78 3.52 23.28
N PRO A 493 -13.75 4.58 24.14
CA PRO A 493 -13.70 4.40 25.58
C PRO A 493 -14.91 3.67 26.14
N ASP A 494 -16.10 3.91 25.61
CA ASP A 494 -17.34 3.28 26.08
C ASP A 494 -17.32 1.76 25.88
N GLU A 495 -16.88 1.28 24.71
CA GLU A 495 -16.80 -0.15 24.42
C GLU A 495 -15.76 -0.84 25.31
N ILE A 496 -14.59 -0.24 25.50
CA ILE A 496 -13.54 -0.78 26.37
C ILE A 496 -13.98 -0.81 27.83
N LYS A 497 -14.60 0.26 28.31
CA LYS A 497 -15.12 0.33 29.67
C LYS A 497 -16.21 -0.70 29.93
N ASN A 498 -17.14 -0.85 29.00
CA ASN A 498 -18.22 -1.85 29.09
C ASN A 498 -17.69 -3.29 29.06
N LEU A 499 -16.62 -3.55 28.34
CA LEU A 499 -16.05 -4.89 28.21
C LEU A 499 -15.08 -5.25 29.33
N LEU A 500 -14.22 -4.32 29.73
CA LEU A 500 -13.09 -4.59 30.62
C LEU A 500 -13.21 -3.92 31.99
N GLY A 501 -14.18 -3.00 32.18
CA GLY A 501 -14.33 -2.24 33.41
C GLY A 501 -13.22 -1.20 33.66
N ILE A 502 -12.41 -0.88 32.65
CA ILE A 502 -11.28 0.07 32.74
C ILE A 502 -11.49 1.27 31.83
N GLU A 503 -10.92 2.40 32.20
CA GLU A 503 -10.77 3.55 31.28
C GLU A 503 -9.46 3.36 30.50
N PRO A 504 -9.48 3.32 29.16
CA PRO A 504 -8.26 3.24 28.37
C PRO A 504 -7.43 4.51 28.56
N ALA A 505 -6.13 4.35 28.80
CA ALA A 505 -5.22 5.49 28.98
C ALA A 505 -5.22 6.38 27.71
N GLU A 506 -5.36 7.69 27.88
CA GLU A 506 -5.26 8.62 26.75
C GLU A 506 -3.81 8.72 26.25
N PRO A 507 -3.53 8.50 24.94
CA PRO A 507 -2.21 8.74 24.40
C PRO A 507 -1.90 10.25 24.40
N PRO A 508 -0.61 10.64 24.41
CA PRO A 508 -0.21 12.06 24.43
C PRO A 508 -0.88 12.90 23.34
N SER A 509 -1.11 12.31 22.16
CA SER A 509 -1.75 12.98 21.02
C SER A 509 -3.23 13.32 21.22
N MET A 510 -3.91 12.64 22.12
CA MET A 510 -5.33 12.86 22.43
C MET A 510 -5.56 13.69 23.70
N LYS A 511 -4.51 14.00 24.44
CA LYS A 511 -4.64 14.80 25.68
C LYS A 511 -5.35 16.13 25.45
N GLY A 512 -6.40 16.35 26.23
CA GLY A 512 -7.19 17.58 26.18
C GLY A 512 -8.10 17.71 24.95
N LEU A 513 -8.21 16.71 24.10
CA LEU A 513 -9.07 16.72 22.91
C LEU A 513 -10.55 16.95 23.29
N ALA A 514 -11.02 16.32 24.35
CA ALA A 514 -12.39 16.48 24.84
C ALA A 514 -12.77 17.92 25.20
N ARG A 515 -11.78 18.75 25.55
CA ARG A 515 -11.97 20.18 25.95
C ARG A 515 -11.85 21.14 24.76
N ARG A 516 -11.39 20.68 23.59
CA ARG A 516 -11.28 21.54 22.40
C ARG A 516 -12.69 21.88 21.92
N GLU A 517 -12.86 23.11 21.43
CA GLU A 517 -14.07 23.55 20.78
C GLU A 517 -13.87 23.56 19.26
N GLY A 518 -14.89 23.18 18.53
CA GLY A 518 -14.92 23.18 17.07
C GLY A 518 -16.27 22.64 16.61
N GLU A 519 -16.70 23.10 15.46
CA GLU A 519 -17.98 22.75 14.89
C GLU A 519 -17.84 22.42 13.41
N ALA A 520 -18.45 21.32 13.01
CA ALA A 520 -18.59 20.97 11.61
C ALA A 520 -19.75 21.74 10.98
N VAL A 521 -19.67 21.96 9.69
CA VAL A 521 -20.82 22.43 8.91
C VAL A 521 -21.84 21.29 8.80
N SER A 522 -23.02 21.47 9.33
CA SER A 522 -24.11 20.48 9.22
C SER A 522 -24.77 20.57 7.85
N MET A 523 -24.99 19.42 7.21
CA MET A 523 -25.55 19.33 5.86
C MET A 523 -26.39 18.07 5.69
N THR A 524 -27.44 18.16 4.87
CA THR A 524 -28.16 16.98 4.37
C THR A 524 -27.38 16.30 3.26
N GLY A 525 -27.68 15.03 2.95
CA GLY A 525 -27.09 14.28 1.82
C GLY A 525 -27.46 14.80 0.43
N ASN A 526 -27.82 16.07 0.27
CA ASN A 526 -28.23 16.68 -1.00
C ASN A 526 -27.05 17.26 -1.76
N TYR A 527 -26.80 16.77 -2.97
CA TYR A 527 -25.66 17.19 -3.79
C TYR A 527 -25.71 18.68 -4.19
N ALA A 528 -26.89 19.24 -4.54
CA ALA A 528 -26.98 20.65 -4.93
C ALA A 528 -26.55 21.60 -3.80
N SER A 529 -26.90 21.26 -2.55
CA SER A 529 -26.46 22.00 -1.35
C SER A 529 -24.95 21.87 -1.15
N PHE A 530 -24.41 20.68 -1.31
CA PHE A 530 -22.97 20.42 -1.21
C PHE A 530 -22.18 21.14 -2.30
N LYS A 531 -22.62 21.10 -3.56
CA LYS A 531 -22.03 21.83 -4.67
C LYS A 531 -21.97 23.33 -4.40
N LYS A 532 -23.10 23.94 -3.96
CA LYS A 532 -23.15 25.35 -3.60
C LYS A 532 -22.15 25.70 -2.48
N TYR A 533 -22.06 24.85 -1.48
CA TYR A 533 -21.08 24.98 -0.40
C TYR A 533 -19.64 24.96 -0.96
N LEU A 534 -19.28 23.97 -1.78
CA LEU A 534 -17.96 23.89 -2.39
C LEU A 534 -17.63 25.14 -3.22
N GLN A 535 -18.56 25.59 -4.07
CA GLN A 535 -18.37 26.81 -4.89
C GLN A 535 -18.17 28.08 -4.06
N SER A 536 -18.78 28.16 -2.87
CA SER A 536 -18.60 29.32 -1.97
C SER A 536 -17.28 29.30 -1.22
N ARG A 537 -16.72 28.12 -0.97
CA ARG A 537 -15.55 27.90 -0.15
C ARG A 537 -14.25 27.74 -0.92
N LEU A 538 -14.29 26.93 -1.99
CA LEU A 538 -13.10 26.59 -2.74
C LEU A 538 -12.55 27.80 -3.49
N LYS A 539 -11.23 27.94 -3.43
CA LYS A 539 -10.52 29.01 -4.15
C LYS A 539 -10.09 28.46 -5.51
N ILE A 540 -10.28 29.27 -6.54
CA ILE A 540 -9.81 28.97 -7.90
C ILE A 540 -8.29 29.21 -7.92
N THR A 541 -7.59 28.39 -8.68
CA THR A 541 -6.14 28.51 -8.93
C THR A 541 -5.83 29.77 -9.71
#